data_f10125619f9c3a54b90bbefa1517c16a
#
_entry.id   f10125619f9c3a54b90bbefa1517c16a
#
_cell.length_a   1.000
_cell.length_b   1.000
_cell.length_c   1.000
_cell.angle_alpha   90.00
_cell.angle_beta   90.00
_cell.angle_gamma   90.00
#
_symmetry.space_group_name_H-M   'P 1'
#
loop_
_entity.id
_entity.type
_entity.pdbx_description
1 polymer ?
#
loop_
_entity_poly.entity_id
_entity_poly.type
_entity_poly.pdbx_seq_one_letter_code
_entity_poly.pdbx_strand_id
1 'polypeptide(L)'
;FHGGLLSGPGAARDTAWESLASRLELCQQLQIDTLVVACDIWEQPGEAALQQILDALKQLADQAAHADTNIALEFQAESKLGNNLQTAASLVAQVDHPRLGICFDAFHFYVGPSKTEDLVCLTAENLFHVQLCDLADCPREFAKDGDRILPGEGDIPLATILAHLKNIDYQRFVSLELLNPLLWQVPALQF
;
A
#
# COMPACT_ATOMS: atom_id res chain seq x y z
N PHE A 1 -7.44 -5.97 1.71
CA PHE A 1 -7.35 -4.70 0.97
C PHE A 1 -8.63 -3.88 1.12
N HIS A 2 -8.49 -2.57 1.26
CA HIS A 2 -9.61 -1.63 1.35
C HIS A 2 -9.22 -0.29 0.74
N GLY A 3 -10.09 0.29 -0.08
CA GLY A 3 -9.90 1.60 -0.73
C GLY A 3 -11.06 2.55 -0.45
N GLY A 4 -10.97 3.78 -0.96
CA GLY A 4 -12.01 4.81 -0.89
C GLY A 4 -12.10 5.58 0.43
N LEU A 5 -11.29 5.23 1.44
CA LEU A 5 -11.37 5.85 2.78
C LEU A 5 -10.81 7.27 2.81
N LEU A 6 -9.83 7.56 1.97
CA LEU A 6 -9.09 8.83 1.96
C LEU A 6 -9.58 9.80 0.86
N SER A 7 -10.53 9.37 0.05
CA SER A 7 -11.15 10.20 -0.97
C SER A 7 -11.88 11.41 -0.37
N GLY A 8 -12.18 12.43 -1.21
CA GLY A 8 -12.98 13.58 -0.81
C GLY A 8 -14.37 13.18 -0.28
N PRO A 9 -15.06 14.08 0.45
CA PRO A 9 -16.39 13.82 0.99
C PRO A 9 -17.39 13.42 -0.10
N GLY A 10 -18.17 12.36 0.15
CA GLY A 10 -19.21 11.90 -0.78
C GLY A 10 -19.65 10.47 -0.50
N ALA A 11 -20.72 10.04 -1.17
CA ALA A 11 -21.36 8.74 -0.93
C ALA A 11 -20.42 7.54 -1.06
N ALA A 12 -19.45 7.59 -1.98
CA ALA A 12 -18.47 6.52 -2.15
C ALA A 12 -17.57 6.36 -0.92
N ARG A 13 -17.08 7.49 -0.37
CA ARG A 13 -16.30 7.49 0.87
C ARG A 13 -17.13 7.01 2.05
N ASP A 14 -18.38 7.48 2.18
CA ASP A 14 -19.26 7.08 3.26
C ASP A 14 -19.49 5.58 3.23
N THR A 15 -19.77 5.00 2.06
CA THR A 15 -19.90 3.55 1.87
C THR A 15 -18.61 2.79 2.22
N ALA A 16 -17.43 3.34 1.85
CA ALA A 16 -16.15 2.73 2.23
C ALA A 16 -15.97 2.67 3.74
N TRP A 17 -16.30 3.76 4.45
CA TRP A 17 -16.23 3.82 5.92
C TRP A 17 -17.25 2.89 6.59
N GLU A 18 -18.49 2.80 6.06
CA GLU A 18 -19.48 1.85 6.55
C GLU A 18 -19.01 0.39 6.42
N SER A 19 -18.37 0.04 5.31
CA SER A 19 -17.87 -1.31 5.07
C SER A 19 -16.61 -1.66 5.87
N LEU A 20 -15.87 -0.67 6.37
CA LEU A 20 -14.65 -0.86 7.13
C LEU A 20 -14.90 -1.68 8.41
N ALA A 21 -15.98 -1.39 9.14
CA ALA A 21 -16.31 -2.09 10.37
C ALA A 21 -16.43 -3.61 10.15
N SER A 22 -17.14 -4.02 9.09
CA SER A 22 -17.29 -5.45 8.73
C SER A 22 -15.96 -6.08 8.31
N ARG A 23 -15.07 -5.31 7.67
CA ARG A 23 -13.73 -5.82 7.30
C ARG A 23 -12.83 -5.99 8.51
N LEU A 24 -12.87 -5.06 9.46
CA LEU A 24 -12.11 -5.17 10.71
C LEU A 24 -12.64 -6.32 11.57
N GLU A 25 -13.96 -6.51 11.63
CA GLU A 25 -14.56 -7.67 12.29
C GLU A 25 -14.09 -8.99 11.65
N LEU A 26 -14.05 -9.07 10.32
CA LEU A 26 -13.51 -10.22 9.60
C LEU A 26 -12.01 -10.44 9.90
N CYS A 27 -11.22 -9.38 9.93
CA CYS A 27 -9.80 -9.46 10.30
C CYS A 27 -9.64 -10.06 11.70
N GLN A 28 -10.43 -9.59 12.65
CA GLN A 28 -10.42 -10.11 14.03
C GLN A 28 -10.82 -11.59 14.09
N GLN A 29 -11.91 -11.98 13.43
CA GLN A 29 -12.40 -13.38 13.41
C GLN A 29 -11.38 -14.33 12.77
N LEU A 30 -10.68 -13.89 11.74
CA LEU A 30 -9.68 -14.69 11.02
C LEU A 30 -8.26 -14.51 11.56
N GLN A 31 -8.08 -13.71 12.61
CA GLN A 31 -6.77 -13.37 13.18
C GLN A 31 -5.80 -12.80 12.13
N ILE A 32 -6.30 -11.89 11.28
CA ILE A 32 -5.50 -11.20 10.29
C ILE A 32 -4.82 -9.98 10.94
N ASP A 33 -3.51 -10.00 11.00
CA ASP A 33 -2.70 -8.99 11.68
C ASP A 33 -2.67 -7.63 10.96
N THR A 34 -2.86 -7.62 9.63
CA THR A 34 -2.64 -6.42 8.83
C THR A 34 -3.68 -6.29 7.72
N LEU A 35 -4.33 -5.13 7.64
CA LEU A 35 -5.21 -4.72 6.55
C LEU A 35 -4.49 -3.68 5.68
N VAL A 36 -4.32 -3.97 4.39
CA VAL A 36 -3.78 -3.01 3.42
C VAL A 36 -4.88 -2.02 3.04
N VAL A 37 -4.56 -0.73 3.10
CA VAL A 37 -5.45 0.38 2.74
C VAL A 37 -4.79 1.25 1.68
N ALA A 38 -5.47 1.43 0.55
CA ALA A 38 -4.98 2.25 -0.54
C ALA A 38 -5.01 3.75 -0.20
N CYS A 39 -3.94 4.46 -0.55
CA CYS A 39 -3.92 5.92 -0.61
C CYS A 39 -4.44 6.36 -1.99
N ASP A 40 -5.73 6.18 -2.22
CA ASP A 40 -6.41 6.32 -3.52
C ASP A 40 -7.13 7.67 -3.66
N ILE A 41 -6.37 8.75 -3.71
CA ILE A 41 -6.87 10.12 -3.84
C ILE A 41 -6.82 10.55 -5.31
N TRP A 42 -7.97 10.49 -5.99
CA TRP A 42 -8.07 10.72 -7.43
C TRP A 42 -8.27 12.18 -7.82
N GLU A 43 -8.79 12.99 -6.91
CA GLU A 43 -8.98 14.42 -7.13
C GLU A 43 -7.81 15.24 -6.54
N GLN A 44 -7.49 16.37 -7.17
CA GLN A 44 -6.45 17.26 -6.65
C GLN A 44 -6.87 17.78 -5.27
N PRO A 45 -6.10 17.47 -4.20
CA PRO A 45 -6.46 17.91 -2.86
C PRO A 45 -6.31 19.42 -2.71
N GLY A 46 -7.30 20.07 -2.10
CA GLY A 46 -7.19 21.46 -1.67
C GLY A 46 -6.33 21.63 -0.41
N GLU A 47 -6.08 22.86 0.01
CA GLU A 47 -5.22 23.16 1.18
C GLU A 47 -5.68 22.48 2.48
N ALA A 48 -7.00 22.34 2.69
CA ALA A 48 -7.55 21.67 3.87
C ALA A 48 -7.52 20.14 3.79
N ALA A 49 -7.23 19.55 2.63
CA ALA A 49 -7.34 18.11 2.42
C ALA A 49 -6.26 17.34 3.19
N LEU A 50 -5.07 17.89 3.36
CA LEU A 50 -4.01 17.21 4.11
C LEU A 50 -4.45 16.92 5.55
N GLN A 51 -5.03 17.91 6.25
CA GLN A 51 -5.52 17.69 7.61
C GLN A 51 -6.65 16.66 7.65
N GLN A 52 -7.58 16.71 6.69
CA GLN A 52 -8.66 15.72 6.59
C GLN A 52 -8.13 14.29 6.36
N ILE A 53 -7.07 14.14 5.57
CA ILE A 53 -6.42 12.86 5.33
C ILE A 53 -5.73 12.35 6.62
N LEU A 54 -5.00 13.21 7.32
CA LEU A 54 -4.36 12.87 8.60
C LEU A 54 -5.40 12.47 9.65
N ASP A 55 -6.51 13.20 9.75
CA ASP A 55 -7.61 12.88 10.66
C ASP A 55 -8.27 11.53 10.30
N ALA A 56 -8.46 11.27 8.99
CA ALA A 56 -9.00 10.00 8.51
C ALA A 56 -8.05 8.82 8.80
N LEU A 57 -6.75 8.98 8.57
CA LEU A 57 -5.74 7.96 8.88
C LEU A 57 -5.68 7.68 10.38
N LYS A 58 -5.77 8.72 11.22
CA LYS A 58 -5.82 8.55 12.66
C LYS A 58 -7.08 7.78 13.08
N GLN A 59 -8.26 8.19 12.60
CA GLN A 59 -9.52 7.50 12.88
C GLN A 59 -9.48 6.03 12.45
N LEU A 60 -8.89 5.74 11.27
CA LEU A 60 -8.71 4.40 10.75
C LEU A 60 -7.84 3.55 11.68
N ALA A 61 -6.70 4.09 12.12
CA ALA A 61 -5.78 3.42 13.02
C ALA A 61 -6.40 3.18 14.42
N ASP A 62 -7.16 4.16 14.93
CA ASP A 62 -7.91 4.02 16.19
C ASP A 62 -8.95 2.88 16.09
N GLN A 63 -9.69 2.77 14.97
CA GLN A 63 -10.65 1.67 14.75
C GLN A 63 -9.96 0.31 14.61
N ALA A 64 -8.85 0.26 13.89
CA ALA A 64 -8.08 -0.97 13.70
C ALA A 64 -7.47 -1.47 15.03
N ALA A 65 -7.08 -0.56 15.92
CA ALA A 65 -6.60 -0.91 17.26
C ALA A 65 -7.65 -1.68 18.09
N HIS A 66 -8.93 -1.35 17.95
CA HIS A 66 -10.03 -2.07 18.64
C HIS A 66 -10.22 -3.50 18.07
N ALA A 67 -9.85 -3.73 16.81
CA ALA A 67 -9.91 -5.03 16.17
C ALA A 67 -8.60 -5.84 16.26
N ASP A 68 -7.61 -5.33 17.01
CA ASP A 68 -6.24 -5.88 17.10
C ASP A 68 -5.56 -6.07 15.74
N THR A 69 -5.88 -5.20 14.78
CA THR A 69 -5.38 -5.22 13.40
C THR A 69 -4.49 -3.99 13.17
N ASN A 70 -3.47 -4.13 12.33
CA ASN A 70 -2.64 -3.04 11.85
C ASN A 70 -3.16 -2.53 10.50
N ILE A 71 -2.93 -1.26 10.21
CA ILE A 71 -3.17 -0.67 8.90
C ILE A 71 -1.85 -0.47 8.18
N ALA A 72 -1.74 -1.03 6.98
CA ALA A 72 -0.63 -0.79 6.09
C ALA A 72 -1.08 0.14 4.95
N LEU A 73 -0.68 1.40 4.99
CA LEU A 73 -1.00 2.41 3.98
C LEU A 73 -0.18 2.15 2.72
N GLU A 74 -0.85 1.83 1.64
CA GLU A 74 -0.25 1.60 0.33
C GLU A 74 -0.29 2.87 -0.51
N PHE A 75 0.87 3.39 -0.89
CA PHE A 75 0.95 4.50 -1.83
C PHE A 75 0.61 4.03 -3.25
N GLN A 76 -0.22 4.80 -3.95
CA GLN A 76 -0.75 4.45 -5.28
C GLN A 76 -0.15 5.39 -6.33
N ALA A 77 0.63 4.88 -7.28
CA ALA A 77 1.38 5.68 -8.26
C ALA A 77 0.54 6.75 -9.00
N GLU A 78 -0.73 6.46 -9.26
CA GLU A 78 -1.65 7.37 -9.95
C GLU A 78 -2.39 8.34 -9.01
N SER A 79 -2.26 8.19 -7.69
CA SER A 79 -2.91 9.06 -6.70
C SER A 79 -2.40 10.50 -6.81
N LYS A 80 -3.24 11.46 -6.48
CA LYS A 80 -2.88 12.90 -6.49
C LYS A 80 -2.17 13.34 -5.21
N LEU A 81 -2.25 12.54 -4.15
CA LEU A 81 -1.46 12.68 -2.92
C LEU A 81 -1.12 11.28 -2.42
N GLY A 82 0.09 11.09 -1.88
CA GLY A 82 0.53 9.77 -1.42
C GLY A 82 0.81 8.82 -2.58
N ASN A 83 1.33 9.35 -3.69
CA ASN A 83 1.71 8.57 -4.87
C ASN A 83 3.18 8.11 -4.85
N ASN A 84 3.86 8.29 -3.75
CA ASN A 84 5.27 7.93 -3.59
C ASN A 84 5.58 7.59 -2.13
N LEU A 85 6.70 6.90 -1.96
CA LEU A 85 7.14 6.40 -0.66
C LEU A 85 7.42 7.52 0.34
N GLN A 86 8.04 8.63 -0.06
CA GLN A 86 8.35 9.75 0.85
C GLN A 86 7.08 10.35 1.44
N THR A 87 6.06 10.59 0.60
CA THR A 87 4.79 11.15 1.07
C THR A 87 4.06 10.15 1.98
N ALA A 88 4.01 8.87 1.63
CA ALA A 88 3.40 7.85 2.49
C ALA A 88 4.10 7.77 3.86
N ALA A 89 5.43 7.76 3.88
CA ALA A 89 6.22 7.77 5.12
C ALA A 89 5.95 9.04 5.95
N SER A 90 5.84 10.19 5.30
CA SER A 90 5.51 11.46 5.98
C SER A 90 4.11 11.44 6.60
N LEU A 91 3.11 10.90 5.89
CA LEU A 91 1.74 10.77 6.43
C LEU A 91 1.72 9.86 7.65
N VAL A 92 2.36 8.70 7.57
CA VAL A 92 2.46 7.74 8.69
C VAL A 92 3.17 8.38 9.89
N ALA A 93 4.29 9.08 9.66
CA ALA A 93 5.02 9.75 10.73
C ALA A 93 4.25 10.91 11.38
N GLN A 94 3.45 11.67 10.61
CA GLN A 94 2.65 12.77 11.15
C GLN A 94 1.45 12.27 11.97
N VAL A 95 0.86 11.15 11.60
CA VAL A 95 -0.23 10.52 12.39
C VAL A 95 0.33 9.91 13.67
N ASP A 96 1.55 9.39 13.64
CA ASP A 96 2.27 8.82 14.79
C ASP A 96 1.41 7.83 15.61
N HIS A 97 0.86 6.82 14.92
CA HIS A 97 0.01 5.83 15.57
C HIS A 97 0.61 4.40 15.43
N PRO A 98 0.72 3.62 16.53
CA PRO A 98 1.40 2.31 16.52
C PRO A 98 0.73 1.26 15.62
N ARG A 99 -0.51 1.46 15.23
CA ARG A 99 -1.28 0.58 14.32
C ARG A 99 -1.29 1.08 12.88
N LEU A 100 -0.56 2.14 12.54
CA LEU A 100 -0.44 2.67 11.18
C LEU A 100 1.00 2.53 10.71
N GLY A 101 1.19 1.87 9.58
CA GLY A 101 2.47 1.73 8.91
C GLY A 101 2.32 1.78 7.40
N ILE A 102 3.35 1.40 6.68
CA ILE A 102 3.44 1.45 5.23
C ILE A 102 3.25 0.05 4.65
N CYS A 103 2.46 -0.05 3.59
CA CYS A 103 2.53 -1.12 2.62
C CYS A 103 3.45 -0.68 1.48
N PHE A 104 4.57 -1.37 1.31
CA PHE A 104 5.46 -1.14 0.18
C PHE A 104 5.07 -2.07 -0.97
N ASP A 105 4.55 -1.49 -2.05
CA ASP A 105 4.29 -2.20 -3.30
C ASP A 105 5.38 -1.87 -4.33
N ALA A 106 6.04 -2.91 -4.86
CA ALA A 106 7.15 -2.77 -5.80
C ALA A 106 6.73 -2.14 -7.14
N PHE A 107 5.50 -2.41 -7.61
CA PHE A 107 4.95 -1.80 -8.82
C PHE A 107 4.75 -0.30 -8.64
N HIS A 108 3.99 0.10 -7.62
CA HIS A 108 3.74 1.52 -7.36
C HIS A 108 5.02 2.30 -7.04
N PHE A 109 6.00 1.65 -6.42
CA PHE A 109 7.33 2.22 -6.23
C PHE A 109 8.04 2.47 -7.56
N TYR A 110 7.99 1.51 -8.49
CA TYR A 110 8.71 1.57 -9.75
C TYR A 110 8.06 2.48 -10.78
N VAL A 111 6.73 2.42 -10.94
CA VAL A 111 6.00 3.22 -11.94
C VAL A 111 5.72 4.65 -11.46
N GLY A 112 5.66 4.85 -10.15
CA GLY A 112 5.45 6.16 -9.54
C GLY A 112 6.71 7.03 -9.50
N PRO A 113 6.62 8.21 -8.88
CA PRO A 113 7.74 9.15 -8.79
C PRO A 113 8.78 8.80 -7.70
N SER A 114 8.63 7.67 -7.00
CA SER A 114 9.60 7.21 -6.00
C SER A 114 10.96 6.90 -6.61
N LYS A 115 12.01 7.02 -5.82
CA LYS A 115 13.40 6.73 -6.21
C LYS A 115 14.00 5.69 -5.28
N THR A 116 15.06 5.02 -5.74
CA THR A 116 15.76 4.01 -4.94
C THR A 116 16.28 4.58 -3.61
N GLU A 117 16.69 5.85 -3.59
CA GLU A 117 17.15 6.55 -2.39
C GLU A 117 16.04 6.71 -1.35
N ASP A 118 14.77 6.71 -1.78
CA ASP A 118 13.62 6.85 -0.87
C ASP A 118 13.42 5.61 0.02
N LEU A 119 14.04 4.47 -0.32
CA LEU A 119 14.02 3.28 0.54
C LEU A 119 14.47 3.57 1.97
N VAL A 120 15.31 4.59 2.18
CA VAL A 120 15.73 5.03 3.53
C VAL A 120 14.54 5.45 4.42
N CYS A 121 13.38 5.79 3.84
CA CYS A 121 12.16 6.09 4.58
C CYS A 121 11.51 4.85 5.23
N LEU A 122 11.93 3.64 4.83
CA LEU A 122 11.43 2.38 5.39
C LEU A 122 12.33 1.92 6.54
N THR A 123 11.69 1.57 7.63
CA THR A 123 12.31 0.97 8.82
C THR A 123 11.53 -0.28 9.25
N ALA A 124 12.11 -1.11 10.14
CA ALA A 124 11.39 -2.26 10.68
C ALA A 124 10.10 -1.88 11.41
N GLU A 125 10.06 -0.68 12.00
CA GLU A 125 8.96 -0.18 12.80
C GLU A 125 7.79 0.31 11.95
N ASN A 126 8.07 0.97 10.80
CA ASN A 126 7.03 1.59 9.97
C ASN A 126 6.59 0.76 8.77
N LEU A 127 7.34 -0.29 8.40
CA LEU A 127 6.99 -1.16 7.27
C LEU A 127 6.15 -2.35 7.73
N PHE A 128 4.86 -2.35 7.40
CA PHE A 128 3.91 -3.35 7.88
C PHE A 128 3.63 -4.46 6.88
N HIS A 129 3.73 -4.18 5.58
CA HIS A 129 3.53 -5.16 4.52
C HIS A 129 4.39 -4.85 3.30
N VAL A 130 4.75 -5.90 2.55
CA VAL A 130 5.48 -5.78 1.28
C VAL A 130 4.76 -6.59 0.21
N GLN A 131 4.55 -5.97 -0.95
CA GLN A 131 4.00 -6.62 -2.14
C GLN A 131 5.03 -6.58 -3.25
N LEU A 132 5.30 -7.75 -3.84
CA LEU A 132 6.28 -7.92 -4.90
C LEU A 132 5.59 -8.35 -6.20
N CYS A 133 6.05 -7.79 -7.27
CA CYS A 133 5.86 -8.22 -8.65
C CYS A 133 7.07 -7.78 -9.46
N ASP A 134 7.01 -7.93 -10.77
CA ASP A 134 7.95 -7.31 -11.70
C ASP A 134 7.20 -6.67 -12.86
N LEU A 135 7.93 -5.96 -13.73
CA LEU A 135 7.41 -5.29 -14.93
C LEU A 135 8.50 -5.31 -16.00
N ALA A 136 8.18 -5.75 -17.21
CA ALA A 136 9.08 -5.74 -18.34
C ALA A 136 8.41 -5.17 -19.60
N ASP A 137 9.24 -4.73 -20.55
CA ASP A 137 8.83 -4.35 -21.91
C ASP A 137 7.73 -3.26 -21.98
N CYS A 138 7.57 -2.47 -20.91
CA CYS A 138 6.58 -1.40 -20.84
C CYS A 138 7.20 -0.11 -20.28
N PRO A 139 7.06 1.04 -20.97
CA PRO A 139 7.41 2.33 -20.37
C PRO A 139 6.58 2.54 -19.09
N ARG A 140 7.22 3.00 -18.02
CA ARG A 140 6.60 3.16 -16.69
C ARG A 140 5.30 3.99 -16.73
N GLU A 141 5.27 5.02 -17.59
CA GLU A 141 4.15 5.95 -17.73
C GLU A 141 2.90 5.29 -18.35
N PHE A 142 3.04 4.14 -18.99
CA PHE A 142 1.95 3.40 -19.61
C PHE A 142 1.59 2.11 -18.87
N ALA A 143 2.42 1.72 -17.90
CA ALA A 143 2.23 0.52 -17.12
C ALA A 143 0.95 0.58 -16.27
N LYS A 144 0.25 -0.55 -16.21
CA LYS A 144 -0.96 -0.75 -15.42
C LYS A 144 -0.84 -1.99 -14.56
N ASP A 145 -1.67 -2.11 -13.55
CA ASP A 145 -1.69 -3.26 -12.65
C ASP A 145 -1.78 -4.62 -13.39
N GLY A 146 -2.47 -4.66 -14.52
CA GLY A 146 -2.58 -5.85 -15.37
C GLY A 146 -1.29 -6.25 -16.10
N ASP A 147 -0.25 -5.41 -16.08
CA ASP A 147 1.04 -5.68 -16.71
C ASP A 147 2.05 -6.32 -15.74
N ARG A 148 1.67 -6.51 -14.47
CA ARG A 148 2.50 -7.15 -13.46
C ARG A 148 2.85 -8.58 -13.87
N ILE A 149 4.14 -8.93 -13.71
CA ILE A 149 4.69 -10.27 -13.98
C ILE A 149 5.38 -10.83 -12.73
N LEU A 150 5.87 -12.06 -12.82
CA LEU A 150 6.53 -12.71 -11.69
C LEU A 150 7.84 -12.00 -11.32
N PRO A 151 8.15 -11.89 -10.02
CA PRO A 151 9.39 -11.28 -9.55
C PRO A 151 10.63 -11.94 -10.14
N GLY A 152 11.54 -11.12 -10.66
CA GLY A 152 12.79 -11.55 -11.30
C GLY A 152 12.70 -11.72 -12.81
N GLU A 153 11.54 -11.46 -13.40
CA GLU A 153 11.34 -11.54 -14.87
C GLU A 153 11.35 -10.17 -15.55
N GLY A 154 11.59 -9.08 -14.80
CA GLY A 154 11.47 -7.71 -15.31
C GLY A 154 12.58 -6.77 -14.85
N ASP A 155 12.25 -5.48 -14.87
CA ASP A 155 13.19 -4.36 -14.71
C ASP A 155 13.10 -3.69 -13.32
N ILE A 156 12.17 -4.12 -12.45
CA ILE A 156 12.07 -3.58 -11.08
C ILE A 156 13.36 -3.93 -10.32
N PRO A 157 14.01 -2.97 -9.63
CA PRO A 157 15.28 -3.22 -8.94
C PRO A 157 15.11 -4.05 -7.65
N LEU A 158 14.52 -5.25 -7.79
CA LEU A 158 14.14 -6.12 -6.67
C LEU A 158 15.34 -6.50 -5.80
N ALA A 159 16.53 -6.71 -6.39
CA ALA A 159 17.73 -7.01 -5.62
C ALA A 159 18.08 -5.90 -4.62
N THR A 160 17.92 -4.63 -5.01
CA THR A 160 18.15 -3.46 -4.14
C THR A 160 17.08 -3.37 -3.06
N ILE A 161 15.81 -3.60 -3.42
CA ILE A 161 14.67 -3.60 -2.48
C ILE A 161 14.90 -4.70 -1.43
N LEU A 162 15.16 -5.93 -1.85
CA LEU A 162 15.39 -7.07 -0.94
C LEU A 162 16.62 -6.87 -0.05
N ALA A 163 17.69 -6.26 -0.58
CA ALA A 163 18.86 -5.91 0.23
C ALA A 163 18.50 -4.89 1.32
N HIS A 164 17.66 -3.89 1.00
CA HIS A 164 17.17 -2.92 1.99
C HIS A 164 16.32 -3.60 3.05
N LEU A 165 15.34 -4.44 2.67
CA LEU A 165 14.50 -5.19 3.62
C LEU A 165 15.34 -6.03 4.59
N LYS A 166 16.38 -6.68 4.09
CA LYS A 166 17.34 -7.42 4.92
C LYS A 166 18.12 -6.50 5.86
N ASN A 167 18.56 -5.33 5.38
CA ASN A 167 19.34 -4.38 6.19
C ASN A 167 18.54 -3.79 7.36
N ILE A 168 17.22 -3.58 7.20
CA ILE A 168 16.32 -3.11 8.24
C ILE A 168 15.78 -4.25 9.13
N ASP A 169 16.22 -5.50 8.91
CA ASP A 169 15.73 -6.70 9.61
C ASP A 169 14.19 -6.87 9.52
N TYR A 170 13.63 -6.68 8.33
CA TYR A 170 12.19 -6.86 8.10
C TYR A 170 11.77 -8.31 8.32
N GLN A 171 10.81 -8.56 9.24
CA GLN A 171 10.39 -9.89 9.67
C GLN A 171 8.90 -10.16 9.40
N ARG A 172 8.19 -9.26 8.73
CA ARG A 172 6.76 -9.43 8.44
C ARG A 172 6.54 -10.08 7.07
N PHE A 173 5.29 -10.20 6.65
CA PHE A 173 4.91 -10.87 5.42
C PHE A 173 5.36 -10.12 4.16
N VAL A 174 5.80 -10.91 3.18
CA VAL A 174 5.99 -10.50 1.78
C VAL A 174 5.01 -11.31 0.95
N SER A 175 4.16 -10.66 0.18
CA SER A 175 3.21 -11.28 -0.73
C SER A 175 3.58 -11.00 -2.20
N LEU A 176 3.08 -11.84 -3.08
CA LEU A 176 3.04 -11.54 -4.51
C LEU A 176 1.73 -10.79 -4.80
N GLU A 177 1.80 -9.71 -5.57
CA GLU A 177 0.62 -9.05 -6.10
C GLU A 177 0.65 -9.04 -7.62
N LEU A 178 -0.10 -10.00 -8.19
CA LEU A 178 -0.11 -10.29 -9.63
C LEU A 178 -1.52 -10.09 -10.17
N LEU A 179 -1.85 -8.85 -10.54
CA LEU A 179 -3.18 -8.48 -11.07
C LEU A 179 -3.30 -8.71 -12.58
N ASN A 180 -2.40 -9.54 -13.15
CA ASN A 180 -2.40 -9.91 -14.56
C ASN A 180 -3.39 -11.03 -14.83
N PRO A 181 -4.48 -10.79 -15.61
CA PRO A 181 -5.50 -11.80 -15.88
C PRO A 181 -4.98 -13.04 -16.60
N LEU A 182 -3.87 -12.94 -17.33
CA LEU A 182 -3.24 -14.09 -18.00
C LEU A 182 -2.65 -15.07 -16.99
N LEU A 183 -2.05 -14.55 -15.90
CA LEU A 183 -1.50 -15.38 -14.84
C LEU A 183 -2.60 -16.10 -14.05
N TRP A 184 -3.78 -15.51 -13.89
CA TRP A 184 -4.89 -16.15 -13.19
C TRP A 184 -5.47 -17.38 -13.92
N GLN A 185 -5.13 -17.55 -15.20
CA GLN A 185 -5.56 -18.71 -16.01
C GLN A 185 -4.57 -19.88 -15.91
N VAL A 186 -3.39 -19.65 -15.34
CA VAL A 186 -2.38 -20.70 -15.17
C VAL A 186 -2.79 -21.61 -14.01
N PRO A 187 -2.77 -22.95 -14.20
CA PRO A 187 -3.05 -23.87 -13.11
C PRO A 187 -2.09 -23.69 -11.94
N ALA A 188 -2.60 -23.70 -10.70
CA ALA A 188 -1.81 -23.44 -9.49
C ALA A 188 -0.56 -24.31 -9.31
N LEU A 189 -0.52 -25.50 -9.94
CA LEU A 189 0.64 -26.39 -9.92
C LEU A 189 1.75 -25.99 -10.93
N GLN A 190 1.54 -24.95 -11.71
CA GLN A 190 2.52 -24.40 -12.68
C GLN A 190 3.12 -23.07 -12.24
N PHE A 191 2.74 -22.60 -11.06
CA PHE A 191 3.37 -21.47 -10.36
C PHE A 191 4.53 -21.91 -9.51
#